data_6196a45d81bba11890584be5194a9bb6
#
_entry.id   6196a45d81bba11890584be5194a9bb6
#
_cell.length_a   1.000
_cell.length_b   1.000
_cell.length_c   1.000
_cell.angle_alpha   90.00
_cell.angle_beta   90.00
_cell.angle_gamma   90.00
#
_symmetry.space_group_name_H-M   'P 1'
#
loop_
_entity.id
_entity.type
_entity.pdbx_description
1 polymer ?
#
loop_
_entity_poly.entity_id
_entity_poly.type
_entity_poly.pdbx_seq_one_letter_code
_entity_poly.pdbx_strand_id
1 'polypeptide(L)'
;MLSKTLAARLTLGLALAAATVSLSAQMQPTPNRKTGEGEGPFERMVIRGITVIDGTGAPPRGPIDVVVEGGLIKEVTSVGFPKVPIGDRRPAKGTKEFDGTGMFLMPGFVDAHVHCGGGQAATPEYVYKLWLASGVTTVRGVPCGSMDWDLAQRELSAKNQIVAPRIFAYHRPFTGEGWDRATPQTPETAREWVRFAAKKGVDGLKLGAHDPEIMAALLDEAKKFHLGSTAHLDQMGVGRMTALDASRLGLGAMTHYYGLFESIFKDTSIQPYDPAINYNDEQHRFGQVARNWNRIHPRGSERWNALIKEWVDAKFIIDPTMTIYSAGRDVMRMRNADWHDKYTLQSLWDFYQPNRYAHGAYWFDWTTEDEVAWKKFYQVWMDFIVDFKNAGGRVTTGSDSGFIYQTYGFGYTLELEMLQEAGFHPLEVIRSATYYGAQALHEPKGTPIEFGLVRAGLKADFVITKENPLQNFKTLYITGAVRLNDATNKPERVGGIDYVMKDGILYDAKKLAADAAAIVAASKKAAPKTTSQQ
;
A
#
# COMPACT_ATOMS: atom_id res chain seq x y z
N MET A 1 -26.19 -28.90 -60.19
CA MET A 1 -26.70 -27.61 -59.68
C MET A 1 -26.86 -27.68 -58.18
N LEU A 2 -25.77 -27.69 -57.43
CA LEU A 2 -25.81 -27.72 -55.96
C LEU A 2 -24.40 -27.29 -55.48
N SER A 3 -24.05 -25.99 -55.55
CA SER A 3 -22.81 -25.54 -54.97
C SER A 3 -22.67 -24.00 -54.76
N LYS A 4 -23.77 -23.24 -54.78
CA LYS A 4 -23.68 -21.77 -54.57
C LYS A 4 -24.38 -21.24 -53.30
N THR A 5 -25.01 -22.11 -52.50
CA THR A 5 -25.75 -21.70 -51.29
C THR A 5 -25.02 -22.01 -49.97
N LEU A 6 -23.86 -22.67 -50.00
CA LEU A 6 -23.10 -23.00 -48.81
C LEU A 6 -21.99 -21.98 -48.49
N ALA A 7 -21.54 -21.22 -49.49
CA ALA A 7 -20.46 -20.22 -49.31
C ALA A 7 -20.95 -18.89 -48.71
N ALA A 8 -22.26 -18.58 -48.86
CA ALA A 8 -22.82 -17.31 -48.33
C ALA A 8 -23.21 -17.35 -46.84
N ARG A 9 -23.27 -18.55 -46.25
CA ARG A 9 -23.57 -18.69 -44.80
C ARG A 9 -22.31 -18.79 -43.89
N LEU A 10 -21.15 -19.06 -44.47
CA LEU A 10 -19.89 -19.05 -43.71
C LEU A 10 -19.22 -17.66 -43.62
N THR A 11 -19.55 -16.75 -44.51
CA THR A 11 -19.00 -15.38 -44.48
C THR A 11 -19.80 -14.42 -43.59
N LEU A 12 -21.02 -14.73 -43.19
CA LEU A 12 -21.80 -13.93 -42.26
C LEU A 12 -21.56 -14.31 -40.79
N GLY A 13 -21.01 -15.49 -40.53
CA GLY A 13 -20.66 -15.99 -39.19
C GLY A 13 -19.29 -15.50 -38.68
N LEU A 14 -18.39 -15.10 -39.58
CA LEU A 14 -17.06 -14.59 -39.20
C LEU A 14 -17.01 -13.06 -39.04
N ALA A 15 -18.00 -12.32 -39.46
CA ALA A 15 -18.05 -10.87 -39.33
C ALA A 15 -18.72 -10.38 -38.03
N LEU A 16 -19.37 -11.27 -37.24
CA LEU A 16 -19.94 -10.93 -35.93
C LEU A 16 -19.08 -11.33 -34.75
N ALA A 17 -17.94 -11.99 -34.97
CA ALA A 17 -17.02 -12.42 -33.91
C ALA A 17 -15.81 -11.47 -33.72
N ALA A 18 -15.74 -10.38 -34.48
CA ALA A 18 -14.59 -9.46 -34.46
C ALA A 18 -14.89 -8.06 -33.90
N ALA A 19 -15.98 -7.89 -33.17
CA ALA A 19 -16.34 -6.60 -32.56
C ALA A 19 -16.70 -6.71 -31.08
N THR A 20 -16.04 -7.60 -30.33
CA THR A 20 -15.82 -7.36 -28.92
C THR A 20 -14.57 -6.48 -28.80
N VAL A 21 -14.70 -5.23 -29.22
CA VAL A 21 -13.87 -4.16 -28.69
C VAL A 21 -14.05 -4.24 -27.19
N SER A 22 -13.04 -4.70 -26.49
CA SER A 22 -12.91 -4.48 -25.06
C SER A 22 -12.96 -2.97 -24.87
N LEU A 23 -14.16 -2.42 -24.66
CA LEU A 23 -14.28 -1.14 -24.00
C LEU A 23 -13.63 -1.37 -22.65
N SER A 24 -12.34 -1.02 -22.52
CA SER A 24 -11.73 -0.80 -21.23
C SER A 24 -12.66 0.21 -20.56
N ALA A 25 -13.43 -0.25 -19.57
CA ALA A 25 -14.35 0.62 -18.88
C ALA A 25 -13.52 1.78 -18.32
N GLN A 26 -13.73 2.97 -18.87
CA GLN A 26 -13.01 4.15 -18.46
C GLN A 26 -13.24 4.33 -16.97
N MET A 27 -12.17 4.44 -16.18
CA MET A 27 -12.25 4.62 -14.74
C MET A 27 -13.18 5.79 -14.42
N GLN A 28 -14.17 5.57 -13.56
CA GLN A 28 -15.10 6.62 -13.17
C GLN A 28 -14.36 7.75 -12.45
N PRO A 29 -14.66 9.03 -12.75
CA PRO A 29 -14.07 10.14 -12.03
C PRO A 29 -14.40 10.06 -10.54
N THR A 30 -13.43 10.40 -9.70
CA THR A 30 -13.70 10.59 -8.26
C THR A 30 -14.60 11.82 -8.10
N PRO A 31 -15.69 11.74 -7.34
CA PRO A 31 -16.57 12.89 -7.15
C PRO A 31 -15.84 14.01 -6.38
N ASN A 32 -16.22 15.25 -6.68
CA ASN A 32 -15.73 16.40 -5.93
C ASN A 32 -16.13 16.29 -4.46
N ARG A 33 -15.25 16.74 -3.57
CA ARG A 33 -15.49 16.83 -2.14
C ARG A 33 -16.72 17.76 -1.86
N LYS A 34 -17.70 17.24 -1.15
CA LYS A 34 -18.94 17.96 -0.82
C LYS A 34 -18.79 18.72 0.47
N THR A 35 -19.66 19.72 0.69
CA THR A 35 -19.81 20.34 2.00
C THR A 35 -20.13 19.29 3.07
N GLY A 36 -19.38 19.30 4.18
CA GLY A 36 -19.50 18.29 5.24
C GLY A 36 -18.67 17.01 5.04
N GLU A 37 -17.92 16.92 3.94
CA GLU A 37 -16.87 15.91 3.77
C GLU A 37 -15.52 16.51 4.18
N GLY A 38 -15.24 16.52 5.49
CA GLY A 38 -14.09 17.17 6.11
C GLY A 38 -14.27 18.67 6.32
N GLU A 39 -13.57 19.19 7.33
CA GLU A 39 -13.55 20.61 7.73
C GLU A 39 -12.17 21.21 7.47
N GLY A 40 -12.11 22.46 7.08
CA GLY A 40 -10.86 23.19 6.83
C GLY A 40 -10.55 23.40 5.33
N PRO A 41 -9.34 23.83 4.96
CA PRO A 41 -8.24 24.14 5.88
C PRO A 41 -8.59 25.30 6.80
N PHE A 42 -8.14 25.22 8.06
CA PHE A 42 -8.42 26.24 9.06
C PHE A 42 -7.42 27.40 8.97
N GLU A 43 -7.86 28.63 9.18
CA GLU A 43 -6.95 29.75 9.38
C GLU A 43 -6.03 29.46 10.56
N ARG A 44 -6.60 29.05 11.69
CA ARG A 44 -5.87 28.58 12.86
C ARG A 44 -6.71 27.56 13.62
N MET A 45 -6.22 26.33 13.71
CA MET A 45 -6.78 25.29 14.56
C MET A 45 -5.82 24.96 15.70
N VAL A 46 -6.33 24.74 16.90
CA VAL A 46 -5.51 24.31 18.03
C VAL A 46 -6.07 23.01 18.60
N ILE A 47 -5.25 21.95 18.56
CA ILE A 47 -5.53 20.66 19.20
C ILE A 47 -4.95 20.74 20.61
N ARG A 48 -5.80 20.58 21.62
CA ARG A 48 -5.47 20.84 23.03
C ARG A 48 -5.18 19.56 23.81
N GLY A 49 -4.04 19.53 24.51
CA GLY A 49 -3.77 18.56 25.57
C GLY A 49 -3.60 17.11 25.08
N ILE A 50 -3.27 16.90 23.82
CA ILE A 50 -3.16 15.57 23.21
C ILE A 50 -1.83 14.88 23.54
N THR A 51 -1.78 13.55 23.50
CA THR A 51 -0.52 12.79 23.55
C THR A 51 0.01 12.59 22.13
N VAL A 52 1.24 13.05 21.86
CA VAL A 52 1.87 13.02 20.54
C VAL A 52 2.86 11.86 20.42
N ILE A 53 2.69 11.04 19.38
CA ILE A 53 3.64 10.06 18.85
C ILE A 53 4.21 10.70 17.59
N ASP A 54 5.44 11.24 17.63
CA ASP A 54 5.93 12.19 16.63
C ASP A 54 6.41 11.58 15.31
N GLY A 55 6.49 10.25 15.22
CA GLY A 55 6.95 9.52 14.02
C GLY A 55 8.45 9.28 13.96
N THR A 56 9.24 9.84 14.88
CA THR A 56 10.71 9.63 14.89
C THR A 56 11.15 8.29 15.49
N GLY A 57 10.26 7.62 16.22
CA GLY A 57 10.57 6.49 17.09
C GLY A 57 10.82 6.89 18.54
N ALA A 58 10.74 8.18 18.86
CA ALA A 58 10.81 8.67 20.24
C ALA A 58 9.55 8.29 21.05
N PRO A 59 9.67 8.17 22.38
CA PRO A 59 8.51 7.89 23.24
C PRO A 59 7.41 8.95 23.12
N PRO A 60 6.14 8.57 23.30
CA PRO A 60 5.01 9.50 23.25
C PRO A 60 5.14 10.58 24.33
N ARG A 61 4.71 11.78 24.02
CA ARG A 61 4.73 12.93 24.93
C ARG A 61 3.35 13.59 25.03
N GLY A 62 2.94 13.95 26.24
CA GLY A 62 1.68 14.66 26.49
C GLY A 62 1.60 15.17 27.92
N PRO A 63 0.77 16.18 28.21
CA PRO A 63 -0.12 16.89 27.29
C PRO A 63 0.63 17.88 26.36
N ILE A 64 0.24 17.89 25.10
CA ILE A 64 0.80 18.75 24.03
C ILE A 64 -0.35 19.55 23.39
N ASP A 65 -0.12 20.83 23.13
CA ASP A 65 -0.97 21.59 22.20
C ASP A 65 -0.30 21.64 20.81
N VAL A 66 -1.07 21.32 19.78
CA VAL A 66 -0.60 21.37 18.39
C VAL A 66 -1.39 22.44 17.63
N VAL A 67 -0.68 23.39 17.03
CA VAL A 67 -1.28 24.47 16.23
C VAL A 67 -1.11 24.18 14.75
N VAL A 68 -2.22 24.27 14.02
CA VAL A 68 -2.27 24.12 12.57
C VAL A 68 -2.74 25.43 11.95
N GLU A 69 -1.99 25.97 10.99
CA GLU A 69 -2.34 27.17 10.21
C GLU A 69 -2.12 26.91 8.73
N GLY A 70 -3.12 27.18 7.90
CA GLY A 70 -3.03 27.06 6.46
C GLY A 70 -2.59 25.66 5.97
N GLY A 71 -2.93 24.60 6.71
CA GLY A 71 -2.55 23.22 6.39
C GLY A 71 -1.16 22.81 6.86
N LEU A 72 -0.42 23.67 7.56
CA LEU A 72 0.90 23.38 8.13
C LEU A 72 0.84 23.30 9.65
N ILE A 73 1.71 22.46 10.21
CA ILE A 73 1.98 22.45 11.66
C ILE A 73 2.76 23.70 11.99
N LYS A 74 2.17 24.61 12.75
CA LYS A 74 2.82 25.86 13.14
C LYS A 74 3.64 25.70 14.42
N GLU A 75 3.08 24.97 15.39
CA GLU A 75 3.65 24.85 16.72
C GLU A 75 3.28 23.50 17.34
N VAL A 76 4.20 22.95 18.14
CA VAL A 76 4.03 21.73 18.94
C VAL A 76 4.56 22.02 20.33
N THR A 77 3.70 22.34 21.29
CA THR A 77 4.08 22.89 22.59
C THR A 77 3.67 21.98 23.74
N SER A 78 4.65 21.62 24.58
CA SER A 78 4.36 20.93 25.86
C SER A 78 3.72 21.91 26.84
N VAL A 79 2.55 21.56 27.35
CA VAL A 79 1.74 22.48 28.18
C VAL A 79 1.58 22.03 29.63
N GLY A 80 2.21 20.90 30.00
CA GLY A 80 2.18 20.40 31.37
C GLY A 80 2.77 19.00 31.49
N PHE A 81 2.42 18.32 32.57
CA PHE A 81 2.83 16.94 32.87
C PHE A 81 1.59 16.08 33.12
N PRO A 82 1.68 14.75 32.88
CA PRO A 82 0.56 13.84 33.18
C PRO A 82 0.09 14.01 34.64
N LYS A 83 -1.25 14.08 34.84
CA LYS A 83 -1.90 14.21 36.16
C LYS A 83 -1.62 15.53 36.91
N VAL A 84 -0.98 16.49 36.27
CA VAL A 84 -0.80 17.85 36.82
C VAL A 84 -1.69 18.80 36.02
N PRO A 85 -2.40 19.74 36.65
CA PRO A 85 -3.18 20.74 35.92
C PRO A 85 -2.31 21.48 34.89
N ILE A 86 -2.88 21.68 33.70
CA ILE A 86 -2.21 22.38 32.61
C ILE A 86 -2.08 23.87 33.00
N GLY A 87 -0.86 24.41 32.91
CA GLY A 87 -0.57 25.80 33.23
C GLY A 87 -0.98 26.79 32.13
N ASP A 88 -0.70 28.07 32.34
CA ASP A 88 -1.14 29.19 31.48
C ASP A 88 -0.34 29.36 30.19
N ARG A 89 0.77 28.63 30.02
CA ARG A 89 1.65 28.71 28.84
C ARG A 89 1.10 27.91 27.67
N ARG A 90 -0.05 28.32 27.17
CA ARG A 90 -0.69 27.65 26.04
C ARG A 90 -0.68 28.56 24.80
N PRO A 91 -0.60 28.01 23.60
CA PRO A 91 -0.83 28.77 22.37
C PRO A 91 -2.16 29.53 22.42
N ALA A 92 -2.20 30.72 21.83
CA ALA A 92 -3.42 31.51 21.72
C ALA A 92 -4.54 30.69 21.05
N LYS A 93 -5.81 31.05 21.35
CA LYS A 93 -6.98 30.41 20.73
C LYS A 93 -6.96 30.51 19.23
N GLY A 94 -7.45 29.45 18.57
CA GLY A 94 -7.69 29.40 17.14
C GLY A 94 -9.13 29.72 16.78
N THR A 95 -9.39 29.79 15.49
CA THR A 95 -10.75 29.84 14.93
C THR A 95 -11.47 28.49 15.12
N LYS A 96 -10.68 27.40 15.28
CA LYS A 96 -11.16 26.07 15.66
C LYS A 96 -10.35 25.55 16.85
N GLU A 97 -11.03 25.11 17.87
CA GLU A 97 -10.45 24.41 19.02
C GLU A 97 -10.88 22.95 18.98
N PHE A 98 -9.94 22.03 19.23
CA PHE A 98 -10.18 20.59 19.31
C PHE A 98 -9.66 20.08 20.65
N ASP A 99 -10.53 19.49 21.46
CA ASP A 99 -10.12 18.86 22.72
C ASP A 99 -9.53 17.47 22.43
N GLY A 100 -8.21 17.37 22.58
CA GLY A 100 -7.45 16.13 22.41
C GLY A 100 -7.13 15.43 23.74
N THR A 101 -7.71 15.89 24.84
CA THR A 101 -7.43 15.32 26.17
C THR A 101 -7.74 13.83 26.20
N GLY A 102 -6.75 13.01 26.58
CA GLY A 102 -6.88 11.55 26.60
C GLY A 102 -6.77 10.86 25.23
N MET A 103 -6.54 11.62 24.15
CA MET A 103 -6.37 11.08 22.81
C MET A 103 -4.87 11.03 22.41
N PHE A 104 -4.60 10.28 21.36
CA PHE A 104 -3.29 10.11 20.76
C PHE A 104 -3.28 10.70 19.35
N LEU A 105 -2.20 11.41 19.01
CA LEU A 105 -1.98 11.97 17.69
C LEU A 105 -0.64 11.45 17.15
N MET A 106 -0.67 10.95 15.92
CA MET A 106 0.51 10.52 15.19
C MET A 106 0.47 11.08 13.77
N PRO A 107 1.61 11.08 13.03
CA PRO A 107 1.60 11.50 11.62
C PRO A 107 0.66 10.62 10.81
N GLY A 108 0.11 11.18 9.73
CA GLY A 108 -0.61 10.41 8.73
C GLY A 108 0.26 9.34 8.09
N PHE A 109 -0.31 8.18 7.84
CA PHE A 109 0.40 7.02 7.30
C PHE A 109 0.68 7.16 5.80
N VAL A 110 1.77 6.52 5.37
CA VAL A 110 2.19 6.39 3.97
C VAL A 110 2.03 4.94 3.55
N ASP A 111 1.09 4.66 2.65
CA ASP A 111 1.02 3.36 1.97
C ASP A 111 1.92 3.40 0.73
N ALA A 112 3.08 2.76 0.85
CA ALA A 112 4.14 2.84 -0.15
C ALA A 112 3.94 1.88 -1.34
N HIS A 113 2.87 1.07 -1.33
CA HIS A 113 2.55 0.16 -2.42
C HIS A 113 1.04 -0.02 -2.56
N VAL A 114 0.46 0.69 -3.53
CA VAL A 114 -0.97 0.65 -3.77
C VAL A 114 -1.32 0.36 -5.23
N HIS A 115 -2.49 -0.25 -5.38
CA HIS A 115 -3.24 -0.39 -6.63
C HIS A 115 -4.71 -0.12 -6.34
N CYS A 116 -5.47 0.36 -7.33
CA CYS A 116 -6.92 0.20 -7.30
C CYS A 116 -7.24 -1.12 -7.97
N GLY A 117 -7.37 -2.15 -7.16
CA GLY A 117 -7.26 -3.53 -7.48
C GLY A 117 -8.25 -4.17 -8.43
N GLY A 118 -7.97 -5.42 -8.75
CA GLY A 118 -8.90 -6.36 -9.32
C GLY A 118 -9.43 -6.01 -10.71
N GLY A 119 -8.59 -5.58 -11.63
CA GLY A 119 -9.06 -5.29 -12.99
C GLY A 119 -10.16 -4.21 -13.02
N GLN A 120 -10.05 -3.20 -12.18
CA GLN A 120 -11.04 -2.11 -12.01
C GLN A 120 -12.31 -2.50 -11.22
N ALA A 121 -12.23 -3.56 -10.41
CA ALA A 121 -13.34 -4.00 -9.58
C ALA A 121 -13.74 -3.01 -8.47
N ALA A 122 -12.87 -2.03 -8.14
CA ALA A 122 -13.09 -1.05 -7.08
C ALA A 122 -13.14 0.38 -7.62
N THR A 123 -14.13 1.17 -7.16
CA THR A 123 -14.22 2.59 -7.53
C THR A 123 -13.23 3.44 -6.74
N PRO A 124 -12.65 4.50 -7.33
CA PRO A 124 -11.72 5.38 -6.63
C PRO A 124 -12.29 5.99 -5.35
N GLU A 125 -13.54 6.45 -5.36
CA GLU A 125 -14.19 7.01 -4.17
C GLU A 125 -14.19 6.05 -3.00
N TYR A 126 -14.55 4.79 -3.24
CA TYR A 126 -14.54 3.74 -2.22
C TYR A 126 -13.14 3.50 -1.66
N VAL A 127 -12.15 3.35 -2.54
CA VAL A 127 -10.75 3.09 -2.17
C VAL A 127 -10.17 4.25 -1.36
N TYR A 128 -10.35 5.48 -1.83
CA TYR A 128 -9.81 6.68 -1.17
C TYR A 128 -10.41 6.92 0.21
N LYS A 129 -11.73 6.71 0.36
CA LYS A 129 -12.39 6.82 1.65
C LYS A 129 -11.90 5.77 2.65
N LEU A 130 -11.64 4.53 2.22
CA LEU A 130 -11.09 3.49 3.08
C LEU A 130 -9.64 3.76 3.46
N TRP A 131 -8.79 4.24 2.53
CA TRP A 131 -7.43 4.64 2.87
C TRP A 131 -7.43 5.75 3.93
N LEU A 132 -8.18 6.82 3.72
CA LEU A 132 -8.25 7.89 4.72
C LEU A 132 -8.85 7.39 6.05
N ALA A 133 -9.90 6.56 6.02
CA ALA A 133 -10.51 6.00 7.23
C ALA A 133 -9.55 5.11 8.03
N SER A 134 -8.54 4.53 7.38
CA SER A 134 -7.46 3.76 8.01
C SER A 134 -6.21 4.59 8.34
N GLY A 135 -6.28 5.93 8.21
CA GLY A 135 -5.18 6.84 8.53
C GLY A 135 -4.15 7.02 7.42
N VAL A 136 -4.32 6.42 6.26
CA VAL A 136 -3.42 6.58 5.11
C VAL A 136 -3.69 7.94 4.46
N THR A 137 -2.78 8.89 4.66
CA THR A 137 -2.85 10.25 4.10
C THR A 137 -2.01 10.44 2.85
N THR A 138 -1.10 9.50 2.57
CA THR A 138 -0.24 9.52 1.37
C THR A 138 -0.11 8.13 0.80
N VAL A 139 -0.16 8.01 -0.53
CA VAL A 139 0.01 6.75 -1.26
C VAL A 139 1.06 6.87 -2.36
N ARG A 140 1.78 5.76 -2.61
CA ARG A 140 2.73 5.60 -3.70
C ARG A 140 2.36 4.42 -4.58
N GLY A 141 2.29 4.62 -5.89
CA GLY A 141 2.08 3.55 -6.85
C GLY A 141 1.27 4.01 -8.06
N VAL A 142 0.73 3.02 -8.76
CA VAL A 142 -0.30 3.22 -9.79
C VAL A 142 -1.64 3.19 -9.06
N PRO A 143 -2.23 4.35 -8.74
CA PRO A 143 -3.37 4.37 -7.83
C PRO A 143 -4.59 3.66 -8.41
N CYS A 144 -5.13 4.13 -9.53
CA CYS A 144 -6.41 3.61 -10.03
C CYS A 144 -6.57 3.58 -11.55
N GLY A 145 -5.74 4.25 -12.32
CA GLY A 145 -6.03 4.42 -13.73
C GLY A 145 -4.82 4.53 -14.64
N SER A 146 -5.04 5.18 -15.76
CA SER A 146 -3.97 5.55 -16.69
C SER A 146 -3.06 6.62 -16.08
N MET A 147 -1.89 6.82 -16.66
CA MET A 147 -0.95 7.86 -16.20
C MET A 147 -1.61 9.24 -16.16
N ASP A 148 -2.32 9.62 -17.23
CA ASP A 148 -2.97 10.93 -17.31
C ASP A 148 -4.11 11.07 -16.28
N TRP A 149 -4.85 9.99 -16.04
CA TRP A 149 -5.88 9.96 -15.01
C TRP A 149 -5.29 10.08 -13.60
N ASP A 150 -4.24 9.33 -13.28
CA ASP A 150 -3.56 9.37 -11.99
C ASP A 150 -2.96 10.74 -11.69
N LEU A 151 -2.32 11.36 -12.68
CA LEU A 151 -1.79 12.72 -12.56
C LEU A 151 -2.90 13.75 -12.31
N ALA A 152 -4.05 13.61 -12.98
CA ALA A 152 -5.22 14.44 -12.72
C ALA A 152 -5.76 14.23 -11.29
N GLN A 153 -5.85 12.99 -10.80
CA GLN A 153 -6.26 12.70 -9.41
C GLN A 153 -5.28 13.28 -8.39
N ARG A 154 -3.98 13.21 -8.65
CA ARG A 154 -2.95 13.85 -7.83
C ARG A 154 -3.20 15.34 -7.68
N GLU A 155 -3.46 16.05 -8.77
CA GLU A 155 -3.74 17.49 -8.77
C GLU A 155 -5.04 17.83 -8.01
N LEU A 156 -6.10 17.05 -8.23
CA LEU A 156 -7.37 17.24 -7.52
C LEU A 156 -7.21 16.98 -6.01
N SER A 157 -6.46 15.94 -5.64
CA SER A 157 -6.15 15.66 -4.23
C SER A 157 -5.29 16.75 -3.60
N ALA A 158 -4.24 17.22 -4.29
CA ALA A 158 -3.36 18.28 -3.79
C ALA A 158 -4.12 19.60 -3.51
N LYS A 159 -5.17 19.86 -4.29
CA LYS A 159 -6.07 21.01 -4.11
C LYS A 159 -7.22 20.76 -3.14
N ASN A 160 -7.27 19.59 -2.51
CA ASN A 160 -8.39 19.15 -1.65
C ASN A 160 -9.77 19.23 -2.34
N GLN A 161 -9.81 19.08 -3.66
CA GLN A 161 -11.04 19.09 -4.45
C GLN A 161 -11.79 17.75 -4.40
N ILE A 162 -11.10 16.68 -4.08
CA ILE A 162 -11.66 15.33 -3.86
C ILE A 162 -11.28 14.81 -2.46
N VAL A 163 -12.04 13.84 -1.96
CA VAL A 163 -11.71 13.13 -0.72
C VAL A 163 -10.74 12.01 -1.07
N ALA A 164 -9.44 12.28 -0.94
CA ALA A 164 -8.39 11.35 -1.34
C ALA A 164 -7.10 11.58 -0.52
N PRO A 165 -6.25 10.55 -0.32
CA PRO A 165 -4.89 10.74 0.18
C PRO A 165 -4.05 11.53 -0.84
N ARG A 166 -2.90 12.06 -0.41
CA ARG A 166 -1.87 12.59 -1.32
C ARG A 166 -1.32 11.47 -2.18
N ILE A 167 -1.14 11.73 -3.49
CA ILE A 167 -0.76 10.72 -4.47
C ILE A 167 0.65 11.02 -4.97
N PHE A 168 1.55 10.03 -4.89
CA PHE A 168 2.80 9.98 -5.61
C PHE A 168 2.67 8.98 -6.75
N ALA A 169 2.58 9.50 -7.98
CA ALA A 169 2.30 8.74 -9.18
C ALA A 169 3.57 8.04 -9.70
N TYR A 170 3.69 6.74 -9.42
CA TYR A 170 4.76 5.88 -9.93
C TYR A 170 4.20 4.99 -11.02
N HIS A 171 4.76 5.09 -12.23
CA HIS A 171 4.26 4.36 -13.38
C HIS A 171 5.28 3.39 -13.97
N ARG A 172 4.76 2.36 -14.65
CA ARG A 172 5.56 1.34 -15.35
C ARG A 172 5.65 1.67 -16.83
N PRO A 173 6.74 1.24 -17.52
CA PRO A 173 6.81 1.32 -18.98
C PRO A 173 5.62 0.62 -19.64
N PHE A 174 4.97 1.29 -20.58
CA PHE A 174 3.77 0.81 -21.27
C PHE A 174 3.67 1.38 -22.68
N THR A 175 2.67 0.93 -23.44
CA THR A 175 2.26 1.49 -24.73
C THR A 175 0.96 2.27 -24.56
N GLY A 176 0.82 3.41 -25.22
CA GLY A 176 -0.38 4.24 -25.18
C GLY A 176 -0.16 5.60 -24.49
N GLU A 177 -1.21 6.39 -24.36
CA GLU A 177 -1.23 7.70 -23.70
C GLU A 177 -0.21 8.72 -24.24
N GLY A 178 0.00 8.69 -25.57
CA GLY A 178 1.00 9.50 -26.27
C GLY A 178 2.38 8.86 -26.39
N TRP A 179 2.54 7.63 -25.88
CA TRP A 179 3.66 6.75 -26.20
C TRP A 179 3.16 5.67 -27.17
N ASP A 180 3.18 5.97 -28.47
CA ASP A 180 2.63 5.09 -29.53
C ASP A 180 3.64 4.03 -30.00
N ARG A 181 4.70 3.80 -29.23
CA ARG A 181 5.74 2.80 -29.45
C ARG A 181 5.50 1.62 -28.52
N ALA A 182 6.08 0.49 -28.85
CA ALA A 182 6.04 -0.69 -28.00
C ALA A 182 6.65 -0.38 -26.61
N THR A 183 6.31 -1.20 -25.61
CA THR A 183 7.02 -1.22 -24.33
C THR A 183 8.53 -1.33 -24.60
N PRO A 184 9.38 -0.56 -23.92
CA PRO A 184 10.81 -0.51 -24.19
C PRO A 184 11.48 -1.87 -24.19
N GLN A 185 12.19 -2.18 -25.27
CA GLN A 185 12.91 -3.43 -25.50
C GLN A 185 14.40 -3.20 -25.74
N THR A 186 14.86 -1.96 -25.77
CA THR A 186 16.27 -1.58 -25.89
C THR A 186 16.62 -0.49 -24.87
N PRO A 187 17.90 -0.35 -24.49
CA PRO A 187 18.34 0.73 -23.60
C PRO A 187 17.95 2.14 -24.10
N GLU A 188 18.01 2.37 -25.42
CA GLU A 188 17.65 3.66 -26.02
C GLU A 188 16.16 3.96 -25.83
N THR A 189 15.28 3.03 -26.17
CA THR A 189 13.84 3.18 -26.00
C THR A 189 13.44 3.27 -24.53
N ALA A 190 14.17 2.60 -23.63
CA ALA A 190 13.97 2.72 -22.19
C ALA A 190 14.27 4.14 -21.69
N ARG A 191 15.38 4.75 -22.10
CA ARG A 191 15.72 6.14 -21.76
C ARG A 191 14.71 7.13 -22.33
N GLU A 192 14.28 6.94 -23.57
CA GLU A 192 13.26 7.80 -24.20
C GLU A 192 11.93 7.72 -23.48
N TRP A 193 11.53 6.52 -23.03
CA TRP A 193 10.31 6.35 -22.24
C TRP A 193 10.40 7.10 -20.91
N VAL A 194 11.53 7.02 -20.21
CA VAL A 194 11.74 7.76 -18.96
C VAL A 194 11.63 9.27 -19.18
N ARG A 195 12.22 9.81 -20.25
CA ARG A 195 12.09 11.23 -20.61
C ARG A 195 10.63 11.62 -20.88
N PHE A 196 9.89 10.76 -21.57
CA PHE A 196 8.47 10.93 -21.80
C PHE A 196 7.70 10.97 -20.47
N ALA A 197 7.91 9.99 -19.59
CA ALA A 197 7.24 9.91 -18.28
C ALA A 197 7.60 11.11 -17.38
N ALA A 198 8.87 11.53 -17.36
CA ALA A 198 9.32 12.73 -16.65
C ALA A 198 8.64 13.99 -17.18
N LYS A 199 8.52 14.14 -18.51
CA LYS A 199 7.81 15.27 -19.13
C LYS A 199 6.32 15.29 -18.79
N LYS A 200 5.67 14.13 -18.63
CA LYS A 200 4.30 14.01 -18.13
C LYS A 200 4.19 14.43 -16.67
N GLY A 201 5.27 14.34 -15.90
CA GLY A 201 5.33 14.76 -14.50
C GLY A 201 5.08 13.65 -13.49
N VAL A 202 5.40 12.40 -13.82
CA VAL A 202 5.36 11.29 -12.84
C VAL A 202 6.36 11.53 -11.72
N ASP A 203 6.11 10.95 -10.55
CA ASP A 203 6.98 11.05 -9.38
C ASP A 203 8.07 9.96 -9.35
N GLY A 204 7.86 8.88 -10.08
CA GLY A 204 8.79 7.77 -10.12
C GLY A 204 8.36 6.61 -11.02
N LEU A 205 9.18 5.56 -11.00
CA LEU A 205 9.00 4.35 -11.78
C LEU A 205 8.57 3.19 -10.91
N LYS A 206 7.48 2.52 -11.30
CA LYS A 206 7.03 1.23 -10.77
C LYS A 206 7.46 0.16 -11.78
N LEU A 207 8.60 -0.48 -11.51
CA LEU A 207 9.22 -1.41 -12.45
C LEU A 207 8.74 -2.85 -12.20
N GLY A 208 8.75 -3.65 -13.25
CA GLY A 208 8.59 -5.09 -13.23
C GLY A 208 9.91 -5.78 -13.59
N ALA A 209 9.79 -7.01 -14.07
CA ALA A 209 10.91 -7.77 -14.62
C ALA A 209 11.33 -7.21 -15.98
N HIS A 210 12.52 -6.65 -16.04
CA HIS A 210 13.18 -6.22 -17.27
C HIS A 210 14.51 -6.94 -17.41
N ASP A 211 15.05 -7.03 -18.64
CA ASP A 211 16.41 -7.48 -18.83
C ASP A 211 17.39 -6.48 -18.18
N PRO A 212 18.56 -6.93 -17.69
CA PRO A 212 19.47 -6.09 -16.90
C PRO A 212 19.88 -4.78 -17.59
N GLU A 213 20.14 -4.82 -18.90
CA GLU A 213 20.49 -3.61 -19.67
C GLU A 213 19.32 -2.62 -19.79
N ILE A 214 18.10 -3.10 -19.91
CA ILE A 214 16.89 -2.27 -19.94
C ILE A 214 16.67 -1.64 -18.55
N MET A 215 16.78 -2.46 -17.48
CA MET A 215 16.67 -1.99 -16.11
C MET A 215 17.73 -0.92 -15.81
N ALA A 216 18.98 -1.15 -16.18
CA ALA A 216 20.07 -0.20 -16.01
C ALA A 216 19.76 1.14 -16.73
N ALA A 217 19.26 1.08 -17.96
CA ALA A 217 18.90 2.27 -18.73
C ALA A 217 17.73 3.05 -18.11
N LEU A 218 16.68 2.34 -17.63
CA LEU A 218 15.55 2.95 -16.94
C LEU A 218 16.01 3.68 -15.66
N LEU A 219 16.82 3.03 -14.83
CA LEU A 219 17.27 3.54 -13.54
C LEU A 219 18.26 4.71 -13.70
N ASP A 220 19.24 4.59 -14.60
CA ASP A 220 20.19 5.66 -14.89
C ASP A 220 19.49 6.94 -15.40
N GLU A 221 18.52 6.77 -16.31
CA GLU A 221 17.79 7.92 -16.83
C GLU A 221 16.82 8.49 -15.77
N ALA A 222 16.14 7.65 -14.98
CA ALA A 222 15.28 8.10 -13.88
C ALA A 222 16.04 8.97 -12.88
N LYS A 223 17.26 8.59 -12.54
CA LYS A 223 18.13 9.37 -11.64
C LYS A 223 18.42 10.78 -12.17
N LYS A 224 18.60 10.96 -13.49
CA LYS A 224 18.85 12.28 -14.12
C LYS A 224 17.65 13.21 -13.99
N PHE A 225 16.45 12.67 -13.92
CA PHE A 225 15.20 13.40 -13.75
C PHE A 225 14.68 13.41 -12.31
N HIS A 226 15.49 12.97 -11.32
CA HIS A 226 15.10 12.90 -9.92
C HIS A 226 13.83 12.09 -9.65
N LEU A 227 13.59 11.07 -10.45
CA LEU A 227 12.48 10.13 -10.28
C LEU A 227 12.85 9.03 -9.30
N GLY A 228 11.95 8.71 -8.38
CA GLY A 228 12.09 7.52 -7.52
C GLY A 228 11.92 6.22 -8.32
N SER A 229 12.33 5.11 -7.73
CA SER A 229 12.13 3.80 -8.34
C SER A 229 11.79 2.73 -7.31
N THR A 230 10.86 1.86 -7.68
CA THR A 230 10.51 0.66 -6.92
C THR A 230 10.21 -0.47 -7.90
N ALA A 231 10.49 -1.71 -7.51
CA ALA A 231 10.26 -2.84 -8.39
C ALA A 231 9.53 -4.00 -7.72
N HIS A 232 8.60 -4.59 -8.47
CA HIS A 232 8.06 -5.94 -8.28
C HIS A 232 8.75 -6.84 -9.30
N LEU A 233 9.81 -7.53 -8.88
CA LEU A 233 10.67 -8.28 -9.83
C LEU A 233 10.01 -9.54 -10.37
N ASP A 234 8.98 -10.07 -9.72
CA ASP A 234 8.27 -11.32 -9.98
C ASP A 234 9.16 -12.58 -10.12
N GLN A 235 8.54 -13.76 -10.18
CA GLN A 235 9.29 -15.02 -10.24
C GLN A 235 10.04 -15.23 -11.57
N MET A 236 9.53 -14.68 -12.68
CA MET A 236 10.23 -14.75 -13.97
C MET A 236 11.41 -13.79 -14.02
N GLY A 237 11.23 -12.61 -13.45
CA GLY A 237 12.24 -11.56 -13.45
C GLY A 237 13.48 -11.95 -12.67
N VAL A 238 13.31 -12.61 -11.52
CA VAL A 238 14.45 -13.02 -10.67
C VAL A 238 15.32 -14.13 -11.28
N GLY A 239 14.85 -14.80 -12.32
CA GLY A 239 15.69 -15.67 -13.14
C GLY A 239 16.71 -14.91 -14.01
N ARG A 240 16.48 -13.61 -14.23
CA ARG A 240 17.38 -12.72 -15.01
C ARG A 240 18.24 -11.85 -14.10
N MET A 241 17.67 -11.41 -12.96
CA MET A 241 18.29 -10.43 -12.08
C MET A 241 17.70 -10.55 -10.68
N THR A 242 18.54 -10.71 -9.68
CA THR A 242 18.12 -10.71 -8.27
C THR A 242 17.86 -9.28 -7.77
N ALA A 243 17.28 -9.16 -6.57
CA ALA A 243 17.13 -7.84 -5.95
C ALA A 243 18.48 -7.19 -5.61
N LEU A 244 19.50 -8.00 -5.33
CA LEU A 244 20.87 -7.52 -5.15
C LEU A 244 21.42 -6.90 -6.42
N ASP A 245 21.24 -7.58 -7.57
CA ASP A 245 21.69 -7.05 -8.86
C ASP A 245 20.97 -5.75 -9.21
N ALA A 246 19.64 -5.72 -9.02
CA ALA A 246 18.82 -4.53 -9.26
C ALA A 246 19.23 -3.34 -8.36
N SER A 247 19.56 -3.59 -7.10
CA SER A 247 20.04 -2.55 -6.18
C SER A 247 21.39 -1.97 -6.63
N ARG A 248 22.29 -2.80 -7.15
CA ARG A 248 23.58 -2.38 -7.74
C ARG A 248 23.42 -1.55 -9.01
N LEU A 249 22.34 -1.75 -9.76
CA LEU A 249 21.97 -0.92 -10.91
C LEU A 249 21.32 0.40 -10.50
N GLY A 250 21.05 0.62 -9.21
CA GLY A 250 20.50 1.86 -8.70
C GLY A 250 19.00 1.85 -8.40
N LEU A 251 18.37 0.65 -8.33
CA LEU A 251 17.00 0.54 -7.85
C LEU A 251 16.89 1.07 -6.41
N GLY A 252 15.94 1.97 -6.16
CA GLY A 252 15.77 2.62 -4.86
C GLY A 252 15.04 1.76 -3.83
N ALA A 253 14.08 0.97 -4.26
CA ALA A 253 13.28 0.12 -3.38
C ALA A 253 12.84 -1.17 -4.06
N MET A 254 12.72 -2.25 -3.30
CA MET A 254 12.01 -3.47 -3.72
C MET A 254 10.67 -3.58 -3.01
N THR A 255 9.71 -4.23 -3.66
CA THR A 255 8.46 -4.64 -3.04
C THR A 255 8.39 -6.16 -2.95
N HIS A 256 7.73 -6.66 -1.89
CA HIS A 256 7.59 -8.09 -1.63
C HIS A 256 8.93 -8.77 -1.29
N TYR A 257 9.09 -10.01 -1.72
CA TYR A 257 10.25 -10.87 -1.47
C TYR A 257 11.01 -11.25 -2.74
N TYR A 258 10.50 -10.90 -3.93
CA TYR A 258 11.08 -11.33 -5.20
C TYR A 258 12.50 -10.81 -5.38
N GLY A 259 13.42 -11.74 -5.55
CA GLY A 259 14.84 -11.45 -5.69
C GLY A 259 15.61 -11.34 -4.37
N LEU A 260 14.93 -11.29 -3.21
CA LEU A 260 15.57 -11.31 -1.90
C LEU A 260 16.22 -12.67 -1.64
N PHE A 261 15.41 -13.74 -1.68
CA PHE A 261 15.91 -15.08 -1.39
C PHE A 261 16.86 -15.59 -2.46
N GLU A 262 16.60 -15.25 -3.71
CA GLU A 262 17.48 -15.55 -4.84
C GLU A 262 18.86 -14.90 -4.68
N SER A 263 18.96 -13.78 -3.99
CA SER A 263 20.24 -13.14 -3.65
C SER A 263 21.08 -13.93 -2.66
N ILE A 264 20.48 -14.86 -1.91
CA ILE A 264 21.11 -15.61 -0.83
C ILE A 264 20.86 -17.12 -0.88
N PHE A 265 20.52 -17.68 -2.05
CA PHE A 265 20.50 -19.14 -2.23
C PHE A 265 21.89 -19.76 -2.03
N LYS A 266 21.93 -21.00 -1.47
CA LYS A 266 23.18 -21.73 -1.22
C LYS A 266 23.76 -22.37 -2.47
N ASP A 267 22.89 -23.02 -3.24
CA ASP A 267 23.31 -24.03 -4.22
C ASP A 267 22.94 -23.64 -5.65
N THR A 268 22.26 -22.52 -5.84
CA THR A 268 21.77 -22.06 -7.14
C THR A 268 21.64 -20.54 -7.15
N SER A 269 21.72 -19.95 -8.33
CA SER A 269 21.44 -18.54 -8.58
C SER A 269 20.05 -18.29 -9.14
N ILE A 270 19.27 -19.36 -9.36
CA ILE A 270 17.89 -19.31 -9.86
C ILE A 270 16.98 -20.12 -8.95
N GLN A 271 15.69 -19.91 -9.08
CA GLN A 271 14.68 -20.64 -8.31
C GLN A 271 14.67 -22.12 -8.70
N PRO A 272 14.91 -23.03 -7.75
CA PRO A 272 14.92 -24.47 -8.01
C PRO A 272 13.50 -25.05 -7.93
N TYR A 273 12.65 -24.66 -8.85
CA TYR A 273 11.29 -25.15 -8.95
C TYR A 273 11.20 -26.61 -9.41
N ASP A 274 10.06 -27.23 -9.12
CA ASP A 274 9.69 -28.53 -9.69
C ASP A 274 9.79 -28.47 -11.23
N PRO A 275 10.45 -29.43 -11.90
CA PRO A 275 10.55 -29.45 -13.37
C PRO A 275 9.21 -29.48 -14.11
N ALA A 276 8.13 -29.89 -13.43
CA ALA A 276 6.77 -29.89 -13.98
C ALA A 276 6.04 -28.56 -13.84
N ILE A 277 6.68 -27.52 -13.27
CA ILE A 277 6.04 -26.23 -13.06
C ILE A 277 5.62 -25.59 -14.40
N ASN A 278 4.40 -25.06 -14.40
CA ASN A 278 3.93 -24.12 -15.41
C ASN A 278 3.69 -22.77 -14.74
N TYR A 279 4.40 -21.73 -15.15
CA TYR A 279 4.30 -20.39 -14.56
C TYR A 279 2.87 -19.82 -14.63
N ASN A 280 2.10 -20.18 -15.64
CA ASN A 280 0.70 -19.74 -15.78
C ASN A 280 -0.26 -20.46 -14.81
N ASP A 281 0.15 -21.54 -14.18
CA ASP A 281 -0.57 -22.16 -13.07
C ASP A 281 -0.18 -21.45 -11.76
N GLU A 282 -0.98 -20.47 -11.39
CA GLU A 282 -0.69 -19.63 -10.21
C GLU A 282 -0.64 -20.42 -8.90
N GLN A 283 -1.45 -21.45 -8.77
CA GLN A 283 -1.48 -22.26 -7.57
C GLN A 283 -0.18 -23.00 -7.38
N HIS A 284 0.28 -23.65 -8.44
CA HIS A 284 1.57 -24.34 -8.45
C HIS A 284 2.72 -23.34 -8.30
N ARG A 285 2.68 -22.22 -9.00
CA ARG A 285 3.69 -21.16 -8.93
C ARG A 285 3.89 -20.64 -7.50
N PHE A 286 2.83 -20.21 -6.83
CA PHE A 286 2.93 -19.70 -5.46
C PHE A 286 3.22 -20.78 -4.42
N GLY A 287 2.73 -22.01 -4.61
CA GLY A 287 3.12 -23.16 -3.79
C GLY A 287 4.62 -23.42 -3.83
N GLN A 288 5.22 -23.41 -5.03
CA GLN A 288 6.65 -23.64 -5.22
C GLN A 288 7.54 -22.54 -4.63
N VAL A 289 7.12 -21.28 -4.70
CA VAL A 289 7.88 -20.16 -4.12
C VAL A 289 8.18 -20.40 -2.64
N ALA A 290 7.18 -20.73 -1.86
CA ALA A 290 7.33 -20.93 -0.42
C ALA A 290 8.21 -22.15 -0.07
N ARG A 291 8.24 -23.18 -0.91
CA ARG A 291 9.03 -24.40 -0.69
C ARG A 291 10.55 -24.16 -0.72
N ASN A 292 10.99 -23.00 -1.20
CA ASN A 292 12.42 -22.63 -1.23
C ASN A 292 12.93 -22.02 0.10
N TRP A 293 12.12 -21.93 1.13
CA TRP A 293 12.46 -21.31 2.42
C TRP A 293 13.74 -21.84 3.07
N ASN A 294 14.10 -23.09 2.86
CA ASN A 294 15.27 -23.74 3.45
C ASN A 294 16.51 -23.79 2.53
N ARG A 295 16.40 -23.25 1.31
CA ARG A 295 17.51 -23.24 0.33
C ARG A 295 18.41 -22.02 0.43
N ILE A 296 18.15 -21.12 1.33
CA ILE A 296 18.92 -19.91 1.58
C ILE A 296 20.05 -20.12 2.58
N HIS A 297 21.04 -19.26 2.57
CA HIS A 297 22.03 -19.17 3.62
C HIS A 297 21.36 -18.90 4.97
N PRO A 298 21.78 -19.57 6.06
CA PRO A 298 21.16 -19.38 7.37
C PRO A 298 21.21 -17.95 7.86
N ARG A 299 20.23 -17.57 8.69
CA ARG A 299 20.24 -16.30 9.43
C ARG A 299 21.56 -16.13 10.18
N GLY A 300 22.16 -14.92 10.08
CA GLY A 300 23.43 -14.59 10.72
C GLY A 300 24.69 -15.13 10.03
N SER A 301 24.56 -15.88 8.92
CA SER A 301 25.73 -16.31 8.13
C SER A 301 26.40 -15.13 7.44
N GLU A 302 27.64 -15.33 7.01
CA GLU A 302 28.41 -14.30 6.29
C GLU A 302 27.64 -13.75 5.08
N ARG A 303 27.05 -14.61 4.24
CA ARG A 303 26.30 -14.20 3.06
C ARG A 303 25.05 -13.39 3.41
N TRP A 304 24.30 -13.81 4.46
CA TRP A 304 23.14 -13.10 4.98
C TRP A 304 23.51 -11.69 5.44
N ASN A 305 24.56 -11.60 6.27
CA ASN A 305 25.02 -10.32 6.83
C ASN A 305 25.62 -9.41 5.75
N ALA A 306 26.32 -9.99 4.76
CA ALA A 306 26.89 -9.23 3.65
C ALA A 306 25.81 -8.58 2.79
N LEU A 307 24.72 -9.28 2.47
CA LEU A 307 23.57 -8.71 1.76
C LEU A 307 22.95 -7.54 2.54
N ILE A 308 22.68 -7.75 3.83
CA ILE A 308 22.13 -6.71 4.70
C ILE A 308 23.04 -5.47 4.69
N LYS A 309 24.34 -5.67 4.90
CA LYS A 309 25.32 -4.57 4.91
C LYS A 309 25.33 -3.79 3.59
N GLU A 310 25.36 -4.50 2.45
CA GLU A 310 25.40 -3.87 1.13
C GLU A 310 24.15 -3.02 0.90
N TRP A 311 22.98 -3.53 1.27
CA TRP A 311 21.72 -2.78 1.11
C TRP A 311 21.59 -1.59 2.07
N VAL A 312 22.10 -1.70 3.30
CA VAL A 312 22.17 -0.57 4.24
C VAL A 312 23.08 0.52 3.69
N ASP A 313 24.28 0.15 3.23
CA ASP A 313 25.26 1.09 2.66
C ASP A 313 24.71 1.78 1.39
N ALA A 314 23.97 1.05 0.55
CA ALA A 314 23.30 1.57 -0.64
C ALA A 314 22.04 2.42 -0.32
N LYS A 315 21.62 2.50 0.94
CA LYS A 315 20.33 3.11 1.36
C LYS A 315 19.12 2.49 0.66
N PHE A 316 19.24 1.22 0.26
CA PHE A 316 18.17 0.48 -0.37
C PHE A 316 16.98 0.36 0.59
N ILE A 317 15.76 0.39 0.05
CA ILE A 317 14.53 0.34 0.85
C ILE A 317 13.82 -0.98 0.58
N ILE A 318 13.34 -1.61 1.64
CA ILE A 318 12.44 -2.77 1.54
C ILE A 318 11.03 -2.32 1.89
N ASP A 319 10.10 -2.58 0.99
CA ASP A 319 8.65 -2.44 1.17
C ASP A 319 8.04 -3.85 1.15
N PRO A 320 7.94 -4.52 2.30
CA PRO A 320 7.70 -5.97 2.31
C PRO A 320 6.30 -6.34 1.85
N THR A 321 5.28 -5.52 2.13
CA THR A 321 3.88 -5.84 1.79
C THR A 321 3.48 -7.25 2.21
N MET A 322 3.88 -7.65 3.42
CA MET A 322 3.63 -9.01 3.93
C MET A 322 2.14 -9.35 3.94
N THR A 323 1.31 -8.35 4.14
CA THR A 323 -0.14 -8.50 4.22
C THR A 323 -0.75 -9.17 2.98
N ILE A 324 -0.27 -8.87 1.76
CA ILE A 324 -0.89 -9.39 0.53
C ILE A 324 -0.78 -10.92 0.42
N TYR A 325 0.28 -11.52 0.97
CA TYR A 325 0.48 -12.97 0.95
C TYR A 325 -0.04 -13.67 2.23
N SER A 326 -0.69 -12.95 3.14
CA SER A 326 -1.15 -13.50 4.42
C SER A 326 -2.15 -14.65 4.26
N ALA A 327 -2.96 -14.66 3.20
CA ALA A 327 -3.81 -15.78 2.84
C ALA A 327 -3.01 -17.05 2.47
N GLY A 328 -1.76 -16.91 2.02
CA GLY A 328 -0.86 -18.04 1.78
C GLY A 328 -0.52 -18.82 3.05
N ARG A 329 -0.45 -18.15 4.19
CA ARG A 329 -0.17 -18.80 5.49
C ARG A 329 -1.42 -19.17 6.28
N ASP A 330 -2.54 -18.48 6.06
CA ASP A 330 -3.81 -18.72 6.76
C ASP A 330 -4.99 -18.19 5.93
N VAL A 331 -5.42 -18.98 4.98
CA VAL A 331 -6.52 -18.65 4.06
C VAL A 331 -7.83 -18.44 4.79
N MET A 332 -8.12 -19.30 5.78
CA MET A 332 -9.40 -19.26 6.49
C MET A 332 -9.54 -18.01 7.35
N ARG A 333 -8.46 -17.55 7.97
CA ARG A 333 -8.42 -16.28 8.71
C ARG A 333 -8.74 -15.11 7.78
N MET A 334 -8.11 -15.06 6.61
CA MET A 334 -8.28 -13.94 5.70
C MET A 334 -9.65 -13.94 5.03
N ARG A 335 -10.12 -15.11 4.59
CA ARG A 335 -11.45 -15.27 3.97
C ARG A 335 -12.59 -14.95 4.94
N ASN A 336 -12.46 -15.32 6.22
CA ASN A 336 -13.51 -15.18 7.23
C ASN A 336 -13.35 -13.91 8.09
N ALA A 337 -12.54 -12.95 7.63
CA ALA A 337 -12.40 -11.69 8.34
C ALA A 337 -13.75 -10.95 8.39
N ASP A 338 -14.07 -10.42 9.57
CA ASP A 338 -15.39 -9.87 9.89
C ASP A 338 -15.74 -8.56 9.18
N TRP A 339 -14.78 -7.94 8.52
CA TRP A 339 -14.99 -6.73 7.73
C TRP A 339 -15.55 -6.97 6.33
N HIS A 340 -15.45 -8.20 5.77
CA HIS A 340 -15.86 -8.46 4.38
C HIS A 340 -17.32 -8.16 4.12
N ASP A 341 -18.21 -8.49 5.05
CA ASP A 341 -19.63 -8.23 4.89
C ASP A 341 -19.96 -6.76 4.70
N LYS A 342 -19.23 -5.89 5.39
CA LYS A 342 -19.54 -4.46 5.43
C LYS A 342 -18.66 -3.62 4.52
N TYR A 343 -17.41 -4.04 4.27
CA TYR A 343 -16.41 -3.19 3.63
C TYR A 343 -15.82 -3.75 2.33
N THR A 344 -16.12 -4.98 1.93
CA THR A 344 -15.64 -5.53 0.66
C THR A 344 -16.73 -5.43 -0.40
N LEU A 345 -16.45 -4.72 -1.50
CA LEU A 345 -17.35 -4.63 -2.66
C LEU A 345 -17.70 -6.03 -3.19
N GLN A 346 -18.91 -6.20 -3.72
CA GLN A 346 -19.30 -7.48 -4.32
C GLN A 346 -18.35 -7.88 -5.45
N SER A 347 -17.97 -6.95 -6.31
CA SER A 347 -17.00 -7.19 -7.40
C SER A 347 -15.62 -7.66 -6.91
N LEU A 348 -15.13 -7.11 -5.78
CA LEU A 348 -13.91 -7.59 -5.16
C LEU A 348 -14.09 -8.97 -4.53
N TRP A 349 -15.22 -9.20 -3.86
CA TRP A 349 -15.53 -10.50 -3.29
C TRP A 349 -15.60 -11.58 -4.36
N ASP A 350 -16.25 -11.31 -5.49
CA ASP A 350 -16.30 -12.21 -6.64
C ASP A 350 -14.91 -12.46 -7.24
N PHE A 351 -14.08 -11.42 -7.31
CA PHE A 351 -12.69 -11.53 -7.76
C PHE A 351 -11.83 -12.38 -6.82
N TYR A 352 -12.11 -12.40 -5.53
CA TYR A 352 -11.39 -13.24 -4.55
C TYR A 352 -11.82 -14.72 -4.56
N GLN A 353 -12.86 -15.08 -5.31
CA GLN A 353 -13.27 -16.48 -5.37
C GLN A 353 -12.32 -17.29 -6.24
N PRO A 354 -12.13 -18.59 -5.93
CA PRO A 354 -11.31 -19.49 -6.74
C PRO A 354 -11.67 -19.43 -8.21
N ASN A 355 -10.70 -19.10 -9.05
CA ASN A 355 -10.88 -18.96 -10.49
C ASN A 355 -9.55 -19.21 -11.20
N ARG A 356 -9.53 -20.06 -12.25
CA ARG A 356 -8.32 -20.37 -12.99
C ARG A 356 -7.88 -19.26 -13.96
N TYR A 357 -8.74 -18.27 -14.17
CA TYR A 357 -8.50 -17.16 -15.12
C TYR A 357 -8.31 -15.81 -14.45
N ALA A 358 -8.40 -15.75 -13.11
CA ALA A 358 -8.30 -14.52 -12.33
C ALA A 358 -7.23 -14.61 -11.28
N HIS A 359 -6.47 -13.53 -11.13
CA HIS A 359 -5.40 -13.38 -10.13
C HIS A 359 -5.92 -13.05 -8.70
N GLY A 360 -7.20 -13.33 -8.42
CA GLY A 360 -7.83 -13.00 -7.15
C GLY A 360 -7.65 -14.03 -6.05
N ALA A 361 -7.36 -15.29 -6.43
CA ALA A 361 -7.14 -16.40 -5.50
C ALA A 361 -6.23 -17.45 -6.15
N TYR A 362 -5.28 -18.02 -5.40
CA TYR A 362 -4.30 -18.98 -5.92
C TYR A 362 -4.01 -20.15 -4.97
N TRP A 363 -4.91 -20.45 -4.04
CA TRP A 363 -4.68 -21.41 -2.96
C TRP A 363 -5.66 -22.60 -2.95
N PHE A 364 -6.59 -22.67 -3.88
CA PHE A 364 -7.71 -23.62 -3.82
C PHE A 364 -7.31 -25.09 -4.07
N ASP A 365 -6.17 -25.36 -4.70
CA ASP A 365 -5.62 -26.71 -4.86
C ASP A 365 -4.45 -27.00 -3.90
N TRP A 366 -4.17 -26.11 -2.94
CA TRP A 366 -3.03 -26.26 -2.05
C TRP A 366 -3.20 -27.39 -1.05
N THR A 367 -2.09 -28.06 -0.79
CA THR A 367 -1.97 -29.10 0.21
C THR A 367 -1.53 -28.54 1.56
N THR A 368 -1.59 -29.38 2.60
CA THR A 368 -1.02 -29.05 3.92
C THR A 368 0.47 -28.68 3.81
N GLU A 369 1.20 -29.32 2.89
CA GLU A 369 2.63 -29.03 2.67
C GLU A 369 2.85 -27.60 2.16
N ASP A 370 2.01 -27.11 1.26
CA ASP A 370 2.09 -25.74 0.73
C ASP A 370 1.83 -24.73 1.86
N GLU A 371 0.82 -24.93 2.69
CA GLU A 371 0.53 -24.04 3.81
C GLU A 371 1.65 -24.05 4.87
N VAL A 372 2.22 -25.22 5.18
CA VAL A 372 3.36 -25.33 6.09
C VAL A 372 4.58 -24.65 5.52
N ALA A 373 4.83 -24.78 4.22
CA ALA A 373 5.93 -24.09 3.54
C ALA A 373 5.76 -22.56 3.64
N TRP A 374 4.56 -22.04 3.41
CA TRP A 374 4.28 -20.60 3.56
C TRP A 374 4.49 -20.08 4.97
N LYS A 375 4.10 -20.81 6.00
CA LYS A 375 4.35 -20.42 7.41
C LYS A 375 5.85 -20.31 7.70
N LYS A 376 6.66 -21.28 7.23
CA LYS A 376 8.11 -21.26 7.38
C LYS A 376 8.77 -20.16 6.54
N PHE A 377 8.29 -19.95 5.31
CA PHE A 377 8.77 -18.90 4.45
C PHE A 377 8.57 -17.51 5.09
N TYR A 378 7.39 -17.26 5.68
CA TYR A 378 7.12 -16.02 6.40
C TYR A 378 8.07 -15.82 7.57
N GLN A 379 8.36 -16.86 8.34
CA GLN A 379 9.27 -16.73 9.46
C GLN A 379 10.66 -16.28 9.00
N VAL A 380 11.20 -16.92 7.96
CA VAL A 380 12.51 -16.56 7.41
C VAL A 380 12.49 -15.16 6.80
N TRP A 381 11.41 -14.79 6.14
CA TRP A 381 11.23 -13.45 5.56
C TRP A 381 11.20 -12.37 6.66
N MET A 382 10.40 -12.57 7.71
CA MET A 382 10.36 -11.68 8.88
C MET A 382 11.70 -11.57 9.58
N ASP A 383 12.43 -12.70 9.72
CA ASP A 383 13.79 -12.71 10.27
C ASP A 383 14.75 -11.82 9.47
N PHE A 384 14.66 -11.85 8.14
CA PHE A 384 15.49 -10.98 7.29
C PHE A 384 15.11 -9.50 7.47
N ILE A 385 13.81 -9.20 7.46
CA ILE A 385 13.31 -7.83 7.58
C ILE A 385 13.72 -7.20 8.92
N VAL A 386 13.62 -7.94 10.03
CA VAL A 386 14.03 -7.42 11.35
C VAL A 386 15.53 -7.26 11.46
N ASP A 387 16.33 -8.19 10.92
CA ASP A 387 17.79 -8.09 10.92
C ASP A 387 18.27 -6.89 10.07
N PHE A 388 17.65 -6.70 8.90
CA PHE A 388 17.91 -5.54 8.03
C PHE A 388 17.58 -4.22 8.76
N LYS A 389 16.42 -4.12 9.40
CA LYS A 389 16.03 -2.96 10.21
C LYS A 389 17.01 -2.72 11.35
N ASN A 390 17.42 -3.77 12.09
CA ASN A 390 18.35 -3.67 13.21
C ASN A 390 19.76 -3.23 12.77
N ALA A 391 20.16 -3.54 11.55
CA ALA A 391 21.39 -3.06 10.95
C ALA A 391 21.32 -1.61 10.44
N GLY A 392 20.19 -0.92 10.58
CA GLY A 392 19.96 0.45 10.14
C GLY A 392 19.27 0.57 8.78
N GLY A 393 18.83 -0.53 8.21
CA GLY A 393 18.06 -0.57 6.97
C GLY A 393 16.67 0.07 7.13
N ARG A 394 16.17 0.64 6.04
CA ARG A 394 14.85 1.29 6.02
C ARG A 394 13.79 0.36 5.45
N VAL A 395 12.78 0.08 6.27
CA VAL A 395 11.59 -0.68 5.90
C VAL A 395 10.41 0.29 5.87
N THR A 396 9.67 0.32 4.76
CA THR A 396 8.42 1.08 4.62
C THR A 396 7.21 0.14 4.79
N THR A 397 6.03 0.70 4.77
CA THR A 397 4.77 -0.04 4.82
C THR A 397 4.02 0.11 3.51
N GLY A 398 3.60 -1.00 2.93
CA GLY A 398 2.77 -1.06 1.74
C GLY A 398 1.70 -2.13 1.90
N SER A 399 0.48 -1.91 1.40
CA SER A 399 -0.61 -2.86 1.60
C SER A 399 -0.86 -3.78 0.42
N ASP A 400 -0.60 -3.31 -0.81
CA ASP A 400 -0.95 -4.01 -2.06
C ASP A 400 -2.40 -4.54 -2.05
N SER A 401 -3.31 -3.83 -1.37
CA SER A 401 -4.70 -4.25 -1.16
C SER A 401 -5.49 -4.32 -2.47
N GLY A 402 -6.55 -5.10 -2.47
CA GLY A 402 -7.44 -5.33 -3.62
C GLY A 402 -7.31 -6.73 -4.23
N PHE A 403 -6.46 -7.58 -3.66
CA PHE A 403 -6.23 -8.98 -4.06
C PHE A 403 -6.35 -9.91 -2.83
N ILE A 404 -6.66 -11.16 -3.05
CA ILE A 404 -6.49 -12.29 -2.11
C ILE A 404 -7.03 -11.96 -0.70
N TYR A 405 -8.29 -11.55 -0.63
CA TYR A 405 -8.99 -11.16 0.62
C TYR A 405 -8.41 -9.92 1.33
N GLN A 406 -7.50 -9.17 0.71
CA GLN A 406 -7.00 -7.93 1.29
C GLN A 406 -7.90 -6.75 0.89
N THR A 407 -8.75 -6.33 1.82
CA THR A 407 -9.61 -5.15 1.66
C THR A 407 -8.81 -3.87 1.94
N TYR A 408 -9.05 -2.83 1.13
CA TYR A 408 -8.40 -1.52 1.28
C TYR A 408 -8.56 -0.97 2.71
N GLY A 409 -7.49 -0.41 3.24
CA GLY A 409 -7.40 0.08 4.60
C GLY A 409 -7.18 -1.02 5.64
N PHE A 410 -7.87 -2.16 5.54
CA PHE A 410 -7.69 -3.30 6.44
C PHE A 410 -6.35 -3.99 6.23
N GLY A 411 -5.96 -4.22 4.97
CA GLY A 411 -4.65 -4.75 4.64
C GLY A 411 -3.52 -3.86 5.17
N TYR A 412 -3.70 -2.53 5.16
CA TYR A 412 -2.70 -1.63 5.70
C TYR A 412 -2.49 -1.80 7.22
N THR A 413 -3.57 -1.87 7.99
CA THR A 413 -3.46 -2.12 9.43
C THR A 413 -2.84 -3.50 9.72
N LEU A 414 -3.15 -4.51 8.90
CA LEU A 414 -2.53 -5.83 9.02
C LEU A 414 -1.02 -5.77 8.76
N GLU A 415 -0.54 -4.95 7.82
CA GLU A 415 0.90 -4.77 7.59
C GLU A 415 1.62 -4.22 8.83
N LEU A 416 0.98 -3.29 9.57
CA LEU A 416 1.52 -2.80 10.84
C LEU A 416 1.63 -3.92 11.89
N GLU A 417 0.61 -4.78 12.01
CA GLU A 417 0.65 -5.96 12.89
C GLU A 417 1.76 -6.93 12.47
N MET A 418 1.94 -7.17 11.17
CA MET A 418 2.94 -8.11 10.66
C MET A 418 4.38 -7.61 10.85
N LEU A 419 4.62 -6.30 10.77
CA LEU A 419 5.91 -5.73 11.16
C LEU A 419 6.18 -5.92 12.66
N GLN A 420 5.16 -5.78 13.51
CA GLN A 420 5.29 -6.07 14.94
C GLN A 420 5.52 -7.58 15.17
N GLU A 421 4.82 -8.47 14.44
CA GLU A 421 5.07 -9.92 14.47
C GLU A 421 6.52 -10.25 14.08
N ALA A 422 7.08 -9.55 13.10
CA ALA A 422 8.48 -9.69 12.69
C ALA A 422 9.49 -9.26 13.78
N GLY A 423 9.05 -8.54 14.82
CA GLY A 423 9.90 -8.10 15.94
C GLY A 423 10.20 -6.59 15.96
N PHE A 424 9.47 -5.78 15.22
CA PHE A 424 9.56 -4.33 15.35
C PHE A 424 8.89 -3.86 16.63
N HIS A 425 9.54 -2.95 17.35
CA HIS A 425 8.87 -2.21 18.42
C HIS A 425 7.75 -1.33 17.83
N PRO A 426 6.59 -1.15 18.50
CA PRO A 426 5.50 -0.35 17.95
C PRO A 426 5.90 1.06 17.45
N LEU A 427 6.83 1.72 18.13
CA LEU A 427 7.37 3.02 17.68
C LEU A 427 8.18 2.90 16.38
N GLU A 428 8.87 1.79 16.15
CA GLU A 428 9.56 1.52 14.88
C GLU A 428 8.58 1.26 13.75
N VAL A 429 7.47 0.56 14.04
CA VAL A 429 6.37 0.37 13.09
C VAL A 429 5.79 1.72 12.66
N ILE A 430 5.47 2.61 13.60
CA ILE A 430 4.98 3.96 13.29
C ILE A 430 6.01 4.75 12.47
N ARG A 431 7.31 4.67 12.79
CA ARG A 431 8.38 5.31 12.01
C ARG A 431 8.43 4.78 10.57
N SER A 432 8.29 3.48 10.39
CA SER A 432 8.20 2.84 9.06
C SER A 432 6.99 3.32 8.27
N ALA A 433 5.85 3.41 8.95
CA ALA A 433 4.57 3.82 8.36
C ALA A 433 4.45 5.33 8.05
N THR A 434 5.39 6.15 8.54
CA THR A 434 5.29 7.61 8.43
C THR A 434 6.58 8.22 7.90
N TYR A 435 7.61 8.35 8.74
CA TYR A 435 8.85 9.05 8.41
C TYR A 435 9.64 8.38 7.30
N TYR A 436 9.81 7.06 7.34
CA TYR A 436 10.54 6.34 6.29
C TYR A 436 9.78 6.33 4.96
N GLY A 437 8.45 6.26 5.01
CA GLY A 437 7.63 6.47 3.82
C GLY A 437 7.85 7.86 3.20
N ALA A 438 7.84 8.92 4.01
CA ALA A 438 8.10 10.29 3.55
C ALA A 438 9.52 10.43 2.95
N GLN A 439 10.54 9.87 3.61
CA GLN A 439 11.91 9.87 3.08
C GLN A 439 12.01 9.15 1.74
N ALA A 440 11.40 7.98 1.60
CA ALA A 440 11.40 7.20 0.36
C ALA A 440 10.84 7.99 -0.84
N LEU A 441 9.92 8.92 -0.59
CA LEU A 441 9.27 9.74 -1.61
C LEU A 441 10.03 11.03 -1.94
N HIS A 442 10.75 11.60 -0.98
CA HIS A 442 11.42 12.90 -1.14
C HIS A 442 12.91 12.80 -1.48
N GLU A 443 13.62 11.77 -0.98
CA GLU A 443 15.06 11.62 -1.21
C GLU A 443 15.42 11.52 -2.72
N PRO A 444 14.70 10.74 -3.56
CA PRO A 444 15.01 10.70 -4.99
C PRO A 444 14.88 12.06 -5.68
N LYS A 445 13.97 12.91 -5.18
CA LYS A 445 13.74 14.27 -5.67
C LYS A 445 14.79 15.26 -5.16
N GLY A 446 15.63 14.88 -4.20
CA GLY A 446 16.57 15.77 -3.55
C GLY A 446 15.90 16.87 -2.69
N THR A 447 14.66 16.66 -2.26
CA THR A 447 13.89 17.63 -1.46
C THR A 447 13.79 17.18 -0.01
N PRO A 448 13.69 18.13 0.95
CA PRO A 448 13.36 17.78 2.33
C PRO A 448 11.94 17.16 2.40
N ILE A 449 11.71 16.35 3.41
CA ILE A 449 10.36 15.81 3.67
C ILE A 449 9.38 16.95 3.99
N GLU A 450 8.15 16.82 3.51
CA GLU A 450 7.06 17.76 3.78
C GLU A 450 6.04 17.25 4.79
N PHE A 451 6.05 15.95 5.10
CA PHE A 451 5.12 15.24 6.01
C PHE A 451 5.82 14.05 6.68
N GLY A 452 5.08 13.25 7.44
CA GLY A 452 5.58 12.01 8.07
C GLY A 452 6.13 12.17 9.48
N LEU A 453 6.13 13.39 10.01
CA LEU A 453 6.48 13.71 11.40
C LEU A 453 5.52 14.76 11.97
N VAL A 454 5.29 14.72 13.29
CA VAL A 454 4.59 15.81 14.00
C VAL A 454 5.63 16.86 14.40
N ARG A 455 5.94 17.76 13.46
CA ARG A 455 6.98 18.80 13.64
C ARG A 455 6.58 20.10 12.94
N ALA A 456 6.85 21.22 13.59
CA ALA A 456 6.61 22.55 13.00
C ALA A 456 7.26 22.70 11.62
N GLY A 457 6.55 23.33 10.69
CA GLY A 457 6.94 23.54 9.31
C GLY A 457 6.51 22.43 8.34
N LEU A 458 6.08 21.27 8.84
CA LEU A 458 5.57 20.16 8.01
C LEU A 458 4.06 20.28 7.80
N LYS A 459 3.55 19.58 6.81
CA LYS A 459 2.11 19.47 6.52
C LYS A 459 1.38 18.83 7.69
N ALA A 460 0.19 19.34 7.98
CA ALA A 460 -0.67 18.81 9.01
C ALA A 460 -1.43 17.58 8.49
N ASP A 461 -0.72 16.46 8.48
CA ASP A 461 -1.23 15.13 8.20
C ASP A 461 -1.20 14.32 9.49
N PHE A 462 -2.37 13.99 10.03
CA PHE A 462 -2.50 13.36 11.34
C PHE A 462 -3.47 12.19 11.34
N VAL A 463 -3.20 11.24 12.21
CA VAL A 463 -4.13 10.22 12.68
C VAL A 463 -4.40 10.50 14.16
N ILE A 464 -5.66 10.60 14.56
CA ILE A 464 -6.08 10.86 15.94
C ILE A 464 -6.97 9.71 16.41
N THR A 465 -6.63 9.12 17.57
CA THR A 465 -7.33 7.98 18.16
C THR A 465 -7.54 8.17 19.65
N LYS A 466 -8.64 7.60 20.20
CA LYS A 466 -8.87 7.52 21.64
C LYS A 466 -8.07 6.39 22.28
N GLU A 467 -7.97 5.26 21.62
CA GLU A 467 -7.19 4.12 22.11
C GLU A 467 -5.70 4.33 21.83
N ASN A 468 -4.83 3.82 22.70
CA ASN A 468 -3.38 3.89 22.51
C ASN A 468 -2.94 2.86 21.45
N PRO A 469 -2.54 3.28 20.24
CA PRO A 469 -2.16 2.35 19.18
C PRO A 469 -0.87 1.59 19.48
N LEU A 470 0.01 2.12 20.32
CA LEU A 470 1.26 1.46 20.69
C LEU A 470 1.05 0.24 21.60
N GLN A 471 -0.09 0.16 22.28
CA GLN A 471 -0.47 -1.01 23.07
C GLN A 471 -1.13 -2.09 22.21
N ASN A 472 -1.85 -1.69 21.15
CA ASN A 472 -2.60 -2.62 20.34
C ASN A 472 -2.95 -2.01 18.98
N PHE A 473 -2.22 -2.39 17.92
CA PHE A 473 -2.52 -1.93 16.56
C PHE A 473 -3.90 -2.34 16.04
N LYS A 474 -4.52 -3.39 16.61
CA LYS A 474 -5.91 -3.77 16.22
C LYS A 474 -6.91 -2.65 16.44
N THR A 475 -6.62 -1.71 17.34
CA THR A 475 -7.45 -0.53 17.55
C THR A 475 -7.44 0.45 16.37
N LEU A 476 -6.51 0.29 15.41
CA LEU A 476 -6.46 1.09 14.18
C LEU A 476 -7.32 0.51 13.04
N TYR A 477 -7.78 -0.75 13.14
CA TYR A 477 -8.73 -1.25 12.16
C TYR A 477 -9.98 -0.36 12.12
N ILE A 478 -10.53 -0.16 10.93
CA ILE A 478 -11.78 0.60 10.73
C ILE A 478 -12.90 0.04 11.62
N THR A 479 -12.94 -1.27 11.84
CA THR A 479 -13.88 -1.95 12.75
C THR A 479 -13.47 -1.89 14.22
N GLY A 480 -12.25 -1.41 14.54
CA GLY A 480 -11.69 -1.48 15.89
C GLY A 480 -11.32 -2.90 16.32
N ALA A 481 -10.87 -3.01 17.57
CA ALA A 481 -10.56 -4.28 18.23
C ALA A 481 -11.77 -4.79 19.04
N VAL A 482 -11.83 -6.09 19.27
CA VAL A 482 -12.81 -6.70 20.20
C VAL A 482 -12.23 -6.73 21.60
N ARG A 483 -13.00 -6.25 22.57
CA ARG A 483 -12.68 -6.29 24.00
C ARG A 483 -13.89 -6.84 24.78
N LEU A 484 -13.64 -7.54 25.88
CA LEU A 484 -14.69 -7.87 26.82
C LEU A 484 -15.04 -6.63 27.67
N ASN A 485 -16.32 -6.29 27.75
CA ASN A 485 -16.80 -5.27 28.68
C ASN A 485 -17.10 -5.97 30.01
N ASP A 486 -16.30 -5.70 31.05
CA ASP A 486 -16.39 -6.36 32.36
C ASP A 486 -17.72 -6.06 33.08
N ALA A 487 -18.32 -4.90 32.82
CA ALA A 487 -19.59 -4.52 33.44
C ALA A 487 -20.80 -5.29 32.87
N THR A 488 -20.75 -5.62 31.58
CA THR A 488 -21.87 -6.30 30.89
C THR A 488 -21.59 -7.76 30.58
N ASN A 489 -20.33 -8.21 30.75
CA ASN A 489 -19.82 -9.52 30.34
C ASN A 489 -20.14 -9.84 28.87
N LYS A 490 -20.05 -8.83 28.00
CA LYS A 490 -20.32 -8.95 26.56
C LYS A 490 -19.13 -8.42 25.75
N PRO A 491 -18.85 -8.99 24.55
CA PRO A 491 -17.88 -8.41 23.65
C PRO A 491 -18.37 -7.04 23.15
N GLU A 492 -17.43 -6.09 23.09
CA GLU A 492 -17.65 -4.77 22.48
C GLU A 492 -16.53 -4.45 21.51
N ARG A 493 -16.80 -3.55 20.55
CA ARG A 493 -15.79 -2.97 19.67
C ARG A 493 -15.26 -1.67 20.28
N VAL A 494 -13.92 -1.56 20.35
CA VAL A 494 -13.22 -0.38 20.83
C VAL A 494 -12.23 0.10 19.77
N GLY A 495 -11.99 1.42 19.70
CA GLY A 495 -11.09 2.01 18.73
C GLY A 495 -11.77 2.28 17.39
N GLY A 496 -11.09 1.97 16.31
CA GLY A 496 -11.21 2.65 15.05
C GLY A 496 -10.53 4.02 15.14
N ILE A 497 -10.00 4.51 14.03
CA ILE A 497 -9.49 5.87 13.97
C ILE A 497 -10.65 6.84 14.14
N ASP A 498 -10.49 7.86 15.00
CA ASP A 498 -11.54 8.85 15.23
C ASP A 498 -11.47 9.96 14.17
N TYR A 499 -10.27 10.53 13.96
CA TYR A 499 -10.08 11.59 12.96
C TYR A 499 -8.81 11.39 12.16
N VAL A 500 -8.87 11.82 10.91
CA VAL A 500 -7.72 11.92 10.01
C VAL A 500 -7.63 13.34 9.49
N MET A 501 -6.43 13.91 9.53
CA MET A 501 -6.16 15.19 8.89
C MET A 501 -5.21 14.97 7.70
N LYS A 502 -5.55 15.54 6.55
CA LYS A 502 -4.72 15.53 5.34
C LYS A 502 -4.65 16.94 4.77
N ASP A 503 -3.43 17.50 4.64
CA ASP A 503 -3.20 18.89 4.23
C ASP A 503 -4.07 19.91 4.99
N GLY A 504 -4.26 19.70 6.30
CA GLY A 504 -5.07 20.55 7.16
C GLY A 504 -6.60 20.40 7.03
N ILE A 505 -7.08 19.47 6.22
CA ILE A 505 -8.50 19.09 6.20
C ILE A 505 -8.73 17.98 7.23
N LEU A 506 -9.57 18.23 8.19
CA LEU A 506 -9.95 17.28 9.25
C LEU A 506 -11.17 16.47 8.81
N TYR A 507 -11.00 15.17 8.70
CA TYR A 507 -12.05 14.20 8.36
C TYR A 507 -12.46 13.41 9.63
N ASP A 508 -13.74 13.17 9.79
CA ASP A 508 -14.27 12.13 10.68
C ASP A 508 -14.05 10.77 9.99
N ALA A 509 -13.14 9.96 10.53
CA ALA A 509 -12.77 8.68 9.93
C ALA A 509 -13.92 7.66 9.97
N LYS A 510 -14.76 7.73 11.01
CA LYS A 510 -15.93 6.85 11.14
C LYS A 510 -17.01 7.20 10.10
N LYS A 511 -17.15 8.50 9.77
CA LYS A 511 -18.03 8.93 8.68
C LYS A 511 -17.51 8.46 7.33
N LEU A 512 -16.21 8.59 7.04
CA LEU A 512 -15.61 8.07 5.81
C LEU A 512 -15.83 6.55 5.67
N ALA A 513 -15.64 5.81 6.76
CA ALA A 513 -15.92 4.38 6.80
C ALA A 513 -17.40 4.06 6.55
N ALA A 514 -18.34 4.84 7.14
CA ALA A 514 -19.77 4.69 6.90
C ALA A 514 -20.15 4.96 5.44
N ASP A 515 -19.57 6.00 4.84
CA ASP A 515 -19.78 6.33 3.42
C ASP A 515 -19.28 5.17 2.51
N ALA A 516 -18.09 4.61 2.78
CA ALA A 516 -17.58 3.44 2.06
C ALA A 516 -18.49 2.21 2.24
N ALA A 517 -18.97 1.96 3.46
CA ALA A 517 -19.91 0.87 3.72
C ALA A 517 -21.23 1.04 2.96
N ALA A 518 -21.72 2.27 2.79
CA ALA A 518 -22.91 2.56 1.99
C ALA A 518 -22.70 2.22 0.50
N ILE A 519 -21.52 2.54 -0.05
CA ILE A 519 -21.13 2.15 -1.42
C ILE A 519 -21.14 0.62 -1.55
N VAL A 520 -20.56 -0.10 -0.58
CA VAL A 520 -20.56 -1.57 -0.54
C VAL A 520 -21.98 -2.13 -0.48
N ALA A 521 -22.82 -1.61 0.38
CA ALA A 521 -24.23 -2.03 0.51
C ALA A 521 -25.00 -1.82 -0.81
N ALA A 522 -24.76 -0.72 -1.51
CA ALA A 522 -25.34 -0.46 -2.82
C ALA A 522 -24.85 -1.47 -3.88
N SER A 523 -23.55 -1.76 -3.91
CA SER A 523 -22.97 -2.73 -4.85
C SER A 523 -23.56 -4.15 -4.66
N LYS A 524 -23.73 -4.58 -3.41
CA LYS A 524 -24.32 -5.90 -3.08
C LYS A 524 -25.79 -6.01 -3.47
N LYS A 525 -26.56 -4.90 -3.40
CA LYS A 525 -27.97 -4.86 -3.84
C LYS A 525 -28.12 -4.91 -5.36
N ALA A 526 -27.16 -4.32 -6.09
CA ALA A 526 -27.16 -4.27 -7.55
C ALA A 526 -26.66 -5.58 -8.20
N ALA A 527 -25.96 -6.43 -7.45
CA ALA A 527 -25.47 -7.71 -7.96
C ALA A 527 -26.64 -8.64 -8.29
N PRO A 528 -26.61 -9.37 -9.43
CA PRO A 528 -27.60 -10.40 -9.73
C PRO A 528 -27.64 -11.40 -8.57
N LYS A 529 -28.84 -11.73 -8.07
CA LYS A 529 -28.99 -12.81 -7.09
C LYS A 529 -28.52 -14.11 -7.76
N THR A 530 -27.30 -14.51 -7.51
CA THR A 530 -26.83 -15.84 -7.89
C THR A 530 -27.73 -16.84 -7.14
N THR A 531 -28.59 -17.53 -7.86
CA THR A 531 -29.25 -18.73 -7.34
C THR A 531 -28.14 -19.66 -6.89
N SER A 532 -28.03 -19.86 -5.58
CA SER A 532 -27.15 -20.86 -4.99
C SER A 532 -27.47 -22.21 -5.62
N GLN A 533 -26.64 -22.67 -6.54
CA GLN A 533 -26.58 -24.10 -6.82
C GLN A 533 -25.88 -24.73 -5.62
N GLN A 534 -26.64 -25.55 -4.91
CA GLN A 534 -26.21 -26.44 -3.85
C GLN A 534 -25.18 -27.46 -4.35
#